data_1ccc327cda2a3ae7c651840ef7b22e2e
#
_entry.id   1ccc327cda2a3ae7c651840ef7b22e2e
#
_cell.length_a   1.000
_cell.length_b   1.000
_cell.length_c   1.000
_cell.angle_alpha   90.00
_cell.angle_beta   90.00
_cell.angle_gamma   90.00
#
_symmetry.space_group_name_H-M   'P 1'
#
loop_
_entity.id
_entity.type
_entity.pdbx_description
1 polymer ?
#
loop_
_entity_poly.entity_id
_entity_poly.type
_entity_poly.pdbx_seq_one_letter_code
_entity_poly.pdbx_strand_id
1 'polypeptide(L)'
;MATHPPRVIIAIITEGRGDMALQACVSILNLQMGLMTSANGFQADLRFYKTNNEALTALYAEKDFKALYIVNFSTGVPGDFALKAWNSDKDVVIGIHPMPTIDWDRVKENIANTAESLQNTGIVYNLSLGGLPDENGYAKVKSVKAADVMFVKREALDAIVKANPAVVTKDEKHSSLFLDGVYDGVYLTGVERFVKLYGKTMYGDTTRTVNKCGPQEYIGIVGNRSQVR
;
A
#
# COMPACT_ATOMS: atom_id res chain seq x y z
N MET A 1 23.49 -16.87 20.04
CA MET A 1 23.80 -15.67 19.22
C MET A 1 22.63 -14.74 19.33
N ALA A 2 22.81 -13.51 19.81
CA ALA A 2 21.73 -12.52 19.81
C ALA A 2 21.43 -12.16 18.34
N THR A 3 20.28 -12.55 17.86
CA THR A 3 19.81 -12.12 16.52
C THR A 3 19.52 -10.63 16.59
N HIS A 4 20.23 -9.83 15.78
CA HIS A 4 19.92 -8.41 15.68
C HIS A 4 18.44 -8.23 15.26
N PRO A 5 17.75 -7.21 15.83
CA PRO A 5 16.37 -6.94 15.46
C PRO A 5 16.26 -6.68 13.95
N PRO A 6 15.20 -7.17 13.31
CA PRO A 6 15.01 -6.94 11.87
C PRO A 6 14.83 -5.45 11.59
N ARG A 7 15.53 -4.95 10.56
CA ARG A 7 15.41 -3.56 10.10
C ARG A 7 14.37 -3.45 9.00
N VAL A 8 13.52 -2.45 9.12
CA VAL A 8 12.46 -2.16 8.13
C VAL A 8 12.40 -0.67 7.83
N ILE A 9 11.99 -0.33 6.61
CA ILE A 9 11.72 1.06 6.22
C ILE A 9 10.22 1.30 6.29
N ILE A 10 9.79 2.39 6.93
CA ILE A 10 8.46 2.97 6.77
C ILE A 10 8.62 4.18 5.85
N ALA A 11 8.20 4.03 4.61
CA ALA A 11 8.32 5.04 3.58
C ALA A 11 7.04 5.87 3.50
N ILE A 12 7.14 7.15 3.82
CA ILE A 12 6.07 8.12 3.62
C ILE A 12 6.21 8.69 2.22
N ILE A 13 5.20 8.46 1.38
CA ILE A 13 5.20 8.99 0.02
C ILE A 13 4.51 10.34 0.01
N THR A 14 5.27 11.38 -0.29
CA THR A 14 4.82 12.78 -0.19
C THR A 14 4.24 13.33 -1.49
N GLU A 15 4.48 12.68 -2.63
CA GLU A 15 4.12 13.16 -3.96
C GLU A 15 4.62 14.60 -4.24
N GLY A 16 5.73 14.98 -3.57
CA GLY A 16 6.31 16.31 -3.67
C GLY A 16 5.59 17.37 -2.84
N ARG A 17 4.63 17.00 -1.98
CA ARG A 17 3.98 17.91 -1.02
C ARG A 17 4.79 18.07 0.24
N GLY A 18 4.66 19.24 0.87
CA GLY A 18 5.29 19.56 2.16
C GLY A 18 4.37 19.36 3.37
N ASP A 19 3.10 19.00 3.13
CA ASP A 19 2.07 18.84 4.15
C ASP A 19 1.60 17.38 4.23
N MET A 20 1.19 16.97 5.43
CA MET A 20 0.60 15.66 5.68
C MET A 20 -0.61 15.82 6.60
N ALA A 21 -1.67 15.05 6.34
CA ALA A 21 -2.82 15.04 7.22
C ALA A 21 -2.43 14.57 8.63
N LEU A 22 -2.86 15.29 9.68
CA LEU A 22 -2.53 14.96 11.06
C LEU A 22 -2.88 13.50 11.42
N GLN A 23 -4.05 13.04 10.96
CA GLN A 23 -4.49 11.66 11.20
C GLN A 23 -3.56 10.63 10.53
N ALA A 24 -3.06 10.92 9.33
CA ALA A 24 -2.07 10.07 8.65
C ALA A 24 -0.76 10.04 9.45
N CYS A 25 -0.28 11.21 9.91
CA CYS A 25 0.92 11.32 10.74
C CYS A 25 0.81 10.47 12.02
N VAL A 26 -0.28 10.63 12.78
CA VAL A 26 -0.51 9.87 14.00
C VAL A 26 -0.58 8.36 13.72
N SER A 27 -1.25 7.95 12.64
CA SER A 27 -1.35 6.53 12.28
C SER A 27 0.01 5.91 11.92
N ILE A 28 0.87 6.65 11.23
CA ILE A 28 2.23 6.22 10.88
C ILE A 28 3.11 6.07 12.12
N LEU A 29 3.03 7.02 13.05
CA LEU A 29 3.73 6.91 14.33
C LEU A 29 3.25 5.70 15.15
N ASN A 30 1.95 5.43 15.18
CA ASN A 30 1.41 4.24 15.83
C ASN A 30 1.89 2.94 15.17
N LEU A 31 1.99 2.92 13.84
CA LEU A 31 2.54 1.79 13.08
C LEU A 31 4.01 1.56 13.42
N GLN A 32 4.82 2.62 13.49
CA GLN A 32 6.23 2.56 13.90
C GLN A 32 6.36 2.04 15.33
N MET A 33 5.60 2.59 16.28
CA MET A 33 5.59 2.15 17.68
C MET A 33 5.18 0.67 17.78
N GLY A 34 4.15 0.24 17.06
CA GLY A 34 3.70 -1.15 17.05
C GLY A 34 4.79 -2.12 16.62
N LEU A 35 5.59 -1.76 15.62
CA LEU A 35 6.76 -2.55 15.21
C LEU A 35 7.83 -2.58 16.28
N MET A 36 8.23 -1.42 16.81
CA MET A 36 9.34 -1.29 17.77
C MET A 36 9.04 -1.97 19.11
N THR A 37 7.78 -1.93 19.57
CA THR A 37 7.34 -2.55 20.83
C THR A 37 6.91 -4.01 20.70
N SER A 38 6.89 -4.56 19.48
CA SER A 38 6.56 -5.96 19.26
C SER A 38 7.63 -6.90 19.85
N ALA A 39 7.28 -8.17 20.02
CA ALA A 39 8.21 -9.18 20.52
C ALA A 39 9.49 -9.32 19.69
N ASN A 40 9.46 -8.96 18.40
CA ASN A 40 10.63 -8.98 17.52
C ASN A 40 11.53 -7.74 17.67
N GLY A 41 11.03 -6.67 18.32
CA GLY A 41 11.80 -5.46 18.58
C GLY A 41 12.38 -4.81 17.34
N PHE A 42 11.56 -4.58 16.30
CA PHE A 42 12.04 -4.05 15.02
C PHE A 42 12.79 -2.73 15.16
N GLN A 43 13.83 -2.57 14.34
CA GLN A 43 14.40 -1.26 14.04
C GLN A 43 13.65 -0.69 12.82
N ALA A 44 12.70 0.24 13.07
CA ALA A 44 11.85 0.82 12.07
C ALA A 44 12.29 2.24 11.71
N ASP A 45 12.93 2.41 10.55
CA ASP A 45 13.39 3.70 10.03
C ASP A 45 12.23 4.40 9.30
N LEU A 46 11.83 5.57 9.79
CA LEU A 46 10.85 6.42 9.13
C LEU A 46 11.55 7.31 8.11
N ARG A 47 11.12 7.26 6.84
CA ARG A 47 11.75 8.01 5.76
C ARG A 47 10.72 8.61 4.82
N PHE A 48 11.06 9.76 4.24
CA PHE A 48 10.23 10.47 3.27
C PHE A 48 10.77 10.26 1.85
N TYR A 49 9.88 9.89 0.93
CA TYR A 49 10.17 9.74 -0.48
C TYR A 49 9.13 10.49 -1.31
N LYS A 50 9.52 10.94 -2.48
CA LYS A 50 8.59 11.58 -3.40
C LYS A 50 7.66 10.57 -4.06
N THR A 51 8.17 9.38 -4.38
CA THR A 51 7.45 8.34 -5.13
C THR A 51 7.67 6.95 -4.55
N ASN A 52 6.75 6.04 -4.83
CA ASN A 52 6.90 4.62 -4.51
C ASN A 52 8.16 4.01 -5.15
N ASN A 53 8.52 4.48 -6.34
CA ASN A 53 9.70 4.01 -7.06
C ASN A 53 11.00 4.33 -6.31
N GLU A 54 11.12 5.54 -5.75
CA GLU A 54 12.27 5.93 -4.92
C GLU A 54 12.38 5.05 -3.66
N ALA A 55 11.25 4.79 -2.98
CA ALA A 55 11.23 3.96 -1.78
C ALA A 55 11.65 2.50 -2.07
N LEU A 56 11.15 1.91 -3.18
CA LEU A 56 11.55 0.57 -3.61
C LEU A 56 13.01 0.50 -4.04
N THR A 57 13.52 1.54 -4.69
CA THR A 57 14.94 1.65 -5.06
C THR A 57 15.81 1.68 -3.81
N ALA A 58 15.43 2.46 -2.79
CA ALA A 58 16.15 2.52 -1.52
C ALA A 58 16.15 1.18 -0.79
N LEU A 59 15.02 0.46 -0.74
CA LEU A 59 14.99 -0.89 -0.18
C LEU A 59 15.96 -1.81 -0.92
N TYR A 60 16.01 -1.75 -2.25
CA TYR A 60 16.91 -2.59 -3.04
C TYR A 60 18.38 -2.27 -2.78
N ALA A 61 18.76 -1.00 -2.73
CA ALA A 61 20.13 -0.55 -2.51
C ALA A 61 20.66 -0.90 -1.10
N GLU A 62 19.80 -0.77 -0.08
CA GLU A 62 20.19 -0.95 1.32
C GLU A 62 19.90 -2.39 1.80
N LYS A 63 20.87 -3.28 1.66
CA LYS A 63 20.71 -4.74 1.88
C LYS A 63 20.37 -5.15 3.32
N ASP A 64 20.57 -4.28 4.29
CA ASP A 64 20.29 -4.56 5.71
C ASP A 64 18.80 -4.56 6.04
N PHE A 65 17.99 -3.84 5.25
CA PHE A 65 16.56 -3.80 5.45
C PHE A 65 15.87 -5.04 4.89
N LYS A 66 14.92 -5.58 5.66
CA LYS A 66 14.20 -6.83 5.35
C LYS A 66 12.84 -6.59 4.71
N ALA A 67 12.25 -5.42 4.91
CA ALA A 67 10.97 -5.06 4.32
C ALA A 67 10.79 -3.54 4.20
N LEU A 68 9.83 -3.17 3.37
CA LEU A 68 9.36 -1.80 3.16
C LEU A 68 7.86 -1.74 3.43
N TYR A 69 7.45 -0.74 4.19
CA TYR A 69 6.07 -0.32 4.37
C TYR A 69 5.88 1.02 3.67
N ILE A 70 5.15 1.03 2.58
CA ILE A 70 4.78 2.26 1.88
C ILE A 70 3.48 2.77 2.46
N VAL A 71 3.43 4.06 2.80
CA VAL A 71 2.23 4.78 3.24
C VAL A 71 2.18 6.14 2.56
N ASN A 72 1.11 6.41 1.83
CA ASN A 72 0.90 7.73 1.21
C ASN A 72 0.58 8.78 2.29
N PHE A 73 1.06 10.02 2.11
CA PHE A 73 0.90 11.16 3.03
C PHE A 73 -0.55 11.46 3.44
N SER A 74 -1.52 11.03 2.64
CA SER A 74 -2.96 11.23 2.85
C SER A 74 -3.69 9.97 3.32
N THR A 75 -2.97 8.99 3.88
CA THR A 75 -3.57 7.69 4.20
C THR A 75 -3.30 7.30 5.64
N GLY A 76 -4.37 7.03 6.38
CA GLY A 76 -4.30 6.51 7.75
C GLY A 76 -4.29 4.97 7.74
N VAL A 77 -3.37 4.39 8.48
CA VAL A 77 -3.14 2.94 8.55
C VAL A 77 -3.31 2.44 9.97
N PRO A 78 -3.97 1.30 10.21
CA PRO A 78 -4.00 0.68 11.54
C PRO A 78 -2.60 0.35 12.05
N GLY A 79 -2.35 0.63 13.33
CA GLY A 79 -1.01 0.47 13.93
C GLY A 79 -0.46 -0.97 13.89
N ASP A 80 -1.32 -1.96 13.82
CA ASP A 80 -0.95 -3.38 13.74
C ASP A 80 -0.85 -3.93 12.30
N PHE A 81 -1.16 -3.12 11.27
CA PHE A 81 -1.08 -3.53 9.87
C PHE A 81 0.30 -4.08 9.52
N ALA A 82 1.36 -3.35 9.90
CA ALA A 82 2.72 -3.72 9.59
C ALA A 82 3.12 -5.06 10.23
N LEU A 83 2.80 -5.24 11.50
CA LEU A 83 3.12 -6.46 12.24
C LEU A 83 2.35 -7.67 11.68
N LYS A 84 1.08 -7.48 11.36
CA LYS A 84 0.26 -8.51 10.74
C LYS A 84 0.81 -8.91 9.37
N ALA A 85 1.16 -7.93 8.52
CA ALA A 85 1.75 -8.18 7.20
C ALA A 85 3.10 -8.92 7.31
N TRP A 86 3.95 -8.52 8.27
CA TRP A 86 5.23 -9.18 8.51
C TRP A 86 5.06 -10.65 8.92
N ASN A 87 4.14 -10.93 9.84
CA ASN A 87 3.91 -12.28 10.37
C ASN A 87 3.17 -13.19 9.37
N SER A 88 2.67 -12.64 8.29
CA SER A 88 2.05 -13.42 7.22
C SER A 88 3.11 -14.12 6.36
N ASP A 89 2.71 -15.17 5.69
CA ASP A 89 3.51 -15.86 4.66
C ASP A 89 3.54 -15.07 3.32
N LYS A 90 2.87 -13.90 3.27
CA LYS A 90 2.72 -13.11 2.05
C LYS A 90 3.93 -12.20 1.86
N ASP A 91 4.45 -12.14 0.63
CA ASP A 91 5.59 -11.30 0.28
C ASP A 91 5.19 -9.87 -0.04
N VAL A 92 3.99 -9.70 -0.62
CA VAL A 92 3.42 -8.39 -0.97
C VAL A 92 1.98 -8.33 -0.49
N VAL A 93 1.69 -7.33 0.36
CA VAL A 93 0.35 -7.05 0.88
C VAL A 93 -0.03 -5.60 0.57
N ILE A 94 -1.24 -5.39 0.07
CA ILE A 94 -1.78 -4.08 -0.26
C ILE A 94 -2.92 -3.75 0.71
N GLY A 95 -2.88 -2.56 1.29
CA GLY A 95 -3.98 -2.03 2.09
C GLY A 95 -5.16 -1.66 1.20
N ILE A 96 -6.35 -2.09 1.61
CA ILE A 96 -7.60 -1.81 0.89
C ILE A 96 -8.14 -0.47 1.38
N HIS A 97 -8.30 0.49 0.47
CA HIS A 97 -8.83 1.81 0.79
C HIS A 97 -9.79 2.31 -0.31
N PRO A 98 -10.72 3.19 0.04
CA PRO A 98 -11.57 3.83 -0.95
C PRO A 98 -10.76 4.81 -1.81
N MET A 99 -11.14 4.91 -3.08
CA MET A 99 -10.64 5.91 -4.02
C MET A 99 -11.48 7.19 -3.90
N PRO A 100 -10.92 8.38 -4.23
CA PRO A 100 -11.66 9.64 -4.21
C PRO A 100 -12.60 9.79 -5.42
N THR A 101 -13.28 8.72 -5.77
CA THR A 101 -14.23 8.63 -6.90
C THR A 101 -15.46 7.86 -6.49
N ILE A 102 -16.60 8.21 -7.09
CA ILE A 102 -17.88 7.50 -6.90
C ILE A 102 -18.28 6.89 -8.24
N ASP A 103 -18.66 5.63 -8.21
CA ASP A 103 -19.29 4.93 -9.32
C ASP A 103 -20.78 5.27 -9.35
N TRP A 104 -21.12 6.33 -10.09
CA TRP A 104 -22.48 6.81 -10.21
C TRP A 104 -23.40 5.85 -10.99
N ASP A 105 -22.85 5.04 -11.89
CA ASP A 105 -23.66 4.09 -12.65
C ASP A 105 -24.07 2.93 -11.72
N ARG A 106 -23.15 2.43 -10.91
CA ARG A 106 -23.46 1.46 -9.86
C ARG A 106 -24.44 2.03 -8.82
N VAL A 107 -24.34 3.30 -8.46
CA VAL A 107 -25.33 3.96 -7.58
C VAL A 107 -26.71 3.95 -8.21
N LYS A 108 -26.84 4.32 -9.49
CA LYS A 108 -28.12 4.35 -10.21
C LYS A 108 -28.74 2.95 -10.33
N GLU A 109 -27.94 1.96 -10.68
CA GLU A 109 -28.40 0.58 -10.82
C GLU A 109 -28.92 -0.01 -9.51
N ASN A 110 -28.32 0.36 -8.39
CA ASN A 110 -28.64 -0.20 -7.08
C ASN A 110 -29.56 0.68 -6.22
N ILE A 111 -29.99 1.84 -6.72
CA ILE A 111 -30.84 2.77 -5.96
C ILE A 111 -32.20 2.14 -5.55
N ALA A 112 -32.68 1.17 -6.33
CA ALA A 112 -33.87 0.40 -6.04
C ALA A 112 -33.60 -0.87 -5.22
N ASN A 113 -32.36 -1.23 -5.00
CA ASN A 113 -31.95 -2.48 -4.35
C ASN A 113 -31.42 -2.17 -2.95
N THR A 114 -32.27 -2.24 -1.95
CA THR A 114 -32.02 -1.77 -0.58
C THR A 114 -31.15 -2.69 0.27
N ALA A 115 -30.56 -3.75 -0.28
CA ALA A 115 -29.71 -4.69 0.47
C ALA A 115 -28.36 -4.08 0.91
N GLU A 116 -27.82 -3.12 0.14
CA GLU A 116 -26.66 -2.31 0.53
C GLU A 116 -27.10 -0.88 0.86
N SER A 117 -26.49 -0.29 1.89
CA SER A 117 -26.72 1.14 2.13
C SER A 117 -26.21 1.93 0.93
N LEU A 118 -26.97 2.93 0.46
CA LEU A 118 -26.57 3.83 -0.64
C LEU A 118 -25.16 4.41 -0.46
N GLN A 119 -24.70 4.51 0.79
CA GLN A 119 -23.38 5.00 1.15
C GLN A 119 -22.25 4.06 0.73
N ASN A 120 -22.51 2.77 0.61
CA ASN A 120 -21.50 1.76 0.22
C ASN A 120 -21.56 1.42 -1.26
N THR A 121 -22.72 1.61 -1.88
CA THR A 121 -22.99 1.15 -3.25
C THR A 121 -22.07 1.78 -4.29
N GLY A 122 -21.69 3.06 -4.10
CA GLY A 122 -20.86 3.80 -5.06
C GLY A 122 -19.37 3.84 -4.74
N ILE A 123 -18.92 3.20 -3.66
CA ILE A 123 -17.49 3.27 -3.29
C ILE A 123 -16.65 2.46 -4.27
N VAL A 124 -15.68 3.14 -4.86
CA VAL A 124 -14.62 2.50 -5.66
C VAL A 124 -13.42 2.23 -4.77
N TYR A 125 -12.94 1.00 -4.76
CA TYR A 125 -11.73 0.64 -4.02
C TYR A 125 -10.49 0.63 -4.93
N ASN A 126 -9.32 0.81 -4.32
CA ASN A 126 -8.02 0.84 -4.98
C ASN A 126 -7.62 -0.50 -5.62
N LEU A 127 -8.30 -1.57 -5.28
CA LEU A 127 -8.06 -2.90 -5.84
C LEU A 127 -9.35 -3.71 -5.95
N SER A 128 -9.32 -4.78 -6.75
CA SER A 128 -10.36 -5.81 -6.76
C SER A 128 -9.79 -7.14 -6.29
N LEU A 129 -10.63 -7.91 -5.60
CA LEU A 129 -10.27 -9.21 -5.04
C LEU A 129 -10.70 -10.35 -5.98
N GLY A 130 -9.90 -11.42 -6.00
CA GLY A 130 -10.12 -12.59 -6.86
C GLY A 130 -10.78 -13.79 -6.15
N GLY A 131 -11.29 -13.60 -4.93
CA GLY A 131 -11.92 -14.67 -4.15
C GLY A 131 -12.19 -14.28 -2.71
N LEU A 132 -12.62 -15.24 -1.91
CA LEU A 132 -12.82 -15.03 -0.47
C LEU A 132 -11.48 -14.93 0.26
N PRO A 133 -11.43 -14.21 1.40
CA PRO A 133 -10.25 -14.15 2.25
C PRO A 133 -9.92 -15.55 2.85
N ASP A 134 -8.64 -15.77 3.10
CA ASP A 134 -8.17 -16.90 3.90
C ASP A 134 -8.51 -16.69 5.40
N GLU A 135 -8.17 -17.67 6.24
CA GLU A 135 -8.41 -17.64 7.69
C GLU A 135 -7.76 -16.44 8.41
N ASN A 136 -6.72 -15.88 7.84
CA ASN A 136 -6.02 -14.69 8.33
C ASN A 136 -6.57 -13.38 7.75
N GLY A 137 -7.58 -13.45 6.89
CA GLY A 137 -8.23 -12.30 6.28
C GLY A 137 -7.49 -11.74 5.07
N TYR A 138 -6.61 -12.50 4.42
CA TYR A 138 -5.96 -12.11 3.18
C TYR A 138 -6.67 -12.67 1.97
N ALA A 139 -7.06 -11.82 1.05
CA ALA A 139 -7.64 -12.22 -0.23
C ALA A 139 -6.67 -11.96 -1.40
N LYS A 140 -6.69 -12.84 -2.39
CA LYS A 140 -5.91 -12.66 -3.62
C LYS A 140 -6.35 -11.40 -4.35
N VAL A 141 -5.41 -10.62 -4.82
CA VAL A 141 -5.68 -9.42 -5.62
C VAL A 141 -5.82 -9.81 -7.09
N LYS A 142 -6.92 -9.39 -7.72
CA LYS A 142 -7.18 -9.56 -9.15
C LYS A 142 -6.65 -8.40 -9.97
N SER A 143 -6.87 -7.17 -9.48
CA SER A 143 -6.35 -5.96 -10.12
C SER A 143 -6.07 -4.87 -9.07
N VAL A 144 -5.11 -3.98 -9.35
CA VAL A 144 -4.74 -2.84 -8.51
C VAL A 144 -4.81 -1.57 -9.34
N LYS A 145 -5.47 -0.54 -8.81
CA LYS A 145 -5.54 0.81 -9.38
C LYS A 145 -4.58 1.78 -8.69
N ALA A 146 -4.37 1.59 -7.38
CA ALA A 146 -3.46 2.41 -6.58
C ALA A 146 -2.89 1.59 -5.42
N ALA A 147 -1.68 1.90 -4.99
CA ALA A 147 -0.97 1.26 -3.89
C ALA A 147 -0.46 2.30 -2.88
N ASP A 148 -1.41 3.00 -2.23
CA ASP A 148 -1.12 4.03 -1.24
C ASP A 148 -0.63 3.43 0.08
N VAL A 149 -0.99 2.18 0.35
CA VAL A 149 -0.45 1.37 1.46
C VAL A 149 -0.01 0.04 0.90
N MET A 150 1.27 -0.27 1.04
CA MET A 150 1.83 -1.52 0.54
C MET A 150 2.95 -2.01 1.45
N PHE A 151 2.94 -3.29 1.75
CA PHE A 151 4.04 -4.01 2.37
C PHE A 151 4.76 -4.84 1.32
N VAL A 152 6.09 -4.79 1.33
CA VAL A 152 6.94 -5.56 0.40
C VAL A 152 8.11 -6.15 1.18
N LYS A 153 8.26 -7.47 1.16
CA LYS A 153 9.45 -8.14 1.67
C LYS A 153 10.62 -7.96 0.69
N ARG A 154 11.83 -7.90 1.23
CA ARG A 154 13.05 -7.82 0.42
C ARG A 154 13.16 -8.95 -0.59
N GLU A 155 12.85 -10.17 -0.16
CA GLU A 155 12.94 -11.35 -1.00
C GLU A 155 12.08 -11.25 -2.27
N ALA A 156 10.92 -10.59 -2.18
CA ALA A 156 10.09 -10.31 -3.36
C ALA A 156 10.80 -9.36 -4.31
N LEU A 157 11.40 -8.29 -3.79
CA LEU A 157 12.11 -7.29 -4.59
C LEU A 157 13.37 -7.88 -5.24
N ASP A 158 14.14 -8.64 -4.50
CA ASP A 158 15.33 -9.33 -5.00
C ASP A 158 14.97 -10.32 -6.10
N ALA A 159 13.85 -11.03 -5.98
CA ALA A 159 13.35 -11.94 -7.02
C ALA A 159 12.94 -11.19 -8.29
N ILE A 160 12.29 -10.02 -8.16
CA ILE A 160 11.93 -9.16 -9.30
C ILE A 160 13.18 -8.72 -10.05
N VAL A 161 14.17 -8.18 -9.34
CA VAL A 161 15.39 -7.66 -9.96
C VAL A 161 16.24 -8.78 -10.56
N LYS A 162 16.31 -9.93 -9.90
CA LYS A 162 17.01 -11.11 -10.44
C LYS A 162 16.40 -11.56 -11.77
N ALA A 163 15.07 -11.56 -11.89
CA ALA A 163 14.36 -11.92 -13.12
C ALA A 163 14.46 -10.84 -14.21
N ASN A 164 14.61 -9.57 -13.79
CA ASN A 164 14.59 -8.39 -14.66
C ASN A 164 15.75 -7.43 -14.32
N PRO A 165 17.02 -7.80 -14.52
CA PRO A 165 18.16 -7.01 -14.04
C PRO A 165 18.24 -5.59 -14.65
N ALA A 166 17.63 -5.34 -15.80
CA ALA A 166 17.58 -4.03 -16.44
C ALA A 166 16.66 -3.01 -15.73
N VAL A 167 15.84 -3.44 -14.74
CA VAL A 167 14.94 -2.52 -14.03
C VAL A 167 15.66 -1.65 -13.00
N VAL A 168 16.90 -1.99 -12.63
CA VAL A 168 17.73 -1.20 -11.72
C VAL A 168 19.05 -0.86 -12.41
N THR A 169 19.50 0.39 -12.23
CA THR A 169 20.80 0.82 -12.76
C THR A 169 21.95 0.10 -12.05
N LYS A 170 23.14 0.05 -12.69
CA LYS A 170 24.30 -0.63 -12.13
C LYS A 170 24.78 -0.05 -10.81
N ASP A 171 24.54 1.24 -10.57
CA ASP A 171 24.87 1.94 -9.33
C ASP A 171 23.77 1.81 -8.24
N GLU A 172 22.70 1.08 -8.54
CA GLU A 172 21.52 0.84 -7.68
C GLU A 172 20.79 2.14 -7.21
N LYS A 173 21.05 3.28 -7.88
CA LYS A 173 20.46 4.58 -7.50
C LYS A 173 19.15 4.88 -8.16
N HIS A 174 18.88 4.26 -9.29
CA HIS A 174 17.67 4.47 -10.08
C HIS A 174 17.05 3.14 -10.46
N SER A 175 15.73 3.11 -10.53
CA SER A 175 14.99 1.94 -10.98
C SER A 175 13.76 2.32 -11.79
N SER A 176 13.22 1.37 -12.52
CA SER A 176 11.91 1.42 -13.16
C SER A 176 10.94 0.40 -12.57
N LEU A 177 11.09 0.09 -11.30
CA LEU A 177 10.28 -0.90 -10.59
C LEU A 177 8.80 -0.47 -10.46
N PHE A 178 8.59 0.83 -10.24
CA PHE A 178 7.28 1.42 -9.99
C PHE A 178 7.15 2.76 -10.75
N LEU A 179 7.56 2.78 -12.00
CA LEU A 179 7.61 4.00 -12.81
C LEU A 179 6.58 3.92 -13.94
N ASP A 180 5.78 4.97 -14.07
CA ASP A 180 4.87 5.14 -15.21
C ASP A 180 5.67 5.24 -16.51
N GLY A 181 5.19 4.57 -17.56
CA GLY A 181 5.88 4.64 -18.84
C GLY A 181 5.38 3.63 -19.87
N VAL A 182 6.00 3.68 -21.05
CA VAL A 182 5.73 2.73 -22.13
C VAL A 182 6.71 1.56 -22.03
N TYR A 183 6.20 0.36 -21.87
CA TYR A 183 6.96 -0.88 -21.77
C TYR A 183 6.45 -1.88 -22.79
N ASP A 184 7.34 -2.34 -23.68
CA ASP A 184 6.99 -3.24 -24.79
C ASP A 184 5.82 -2.69 -25.64
N GLY A 185 5.78 -1.36 -25.85
CA GLY A 185 4.75 -0.69 -26.64
C GLY A 185 3.41 -0.44 -25.92
N VAL A 186 3.30 -0.80 -24.63
CA VAL A 186 2.10 -0.61 -23.81
C VAL A 186 2.40 0.39 -22.67
N TYR A 187 1.55 1.41 -22.51
CA TYR A 187 1.64 2.29 -21.36
C TYR A 187 1.17 1.56 -20.10
N LEU A 188 1.99 1.59 -19.06
CA LEU A 188 1.68 1.07 -17.73
C LEU A 188 1.86 2.16 -16.69
N THR A 189 0.94 2.23 -15.74
CA THR A 189 1.15 2.97 -14.49
C THR A 189 2.21 2.27 -13.63
N GLY A 190 2.81 2.97 -12.69
CA GLY A 190 3.83 2.39 -11.81
C GLY A 190 3.34 1.14 -11.07
N VAL A 191 2.09 1.15 -10.61
CA VAL A 191 1.49 -0.02 -9.95
C VAL A 191 1.31 -1.20 -10.91
N GLU A 192 0.84 -0.97 -12.14
CA GLU A 192 0.73 -2.02 -13.16
C GLU A 192 2.10 -2.55 -13.57
N ARG A 193 3.08 -1.67 -13.66
CA ARG A 193 4.48 -2.04 -13.89
C ARG A 193 4.99 -2.98 -12.81
N PHE A 194 4.80 -2.62 -11.54
CA PHE A 194 5.20 -3.45 -10.40
C PHE A 194 4.50 -4.81 -10.40
N VAL A 195 3.19 -4.83 -10.64
CA VAL A 195 2.40 -6.07 -10.75
C VAL A 195 2.95 -6.99 -11.83
N LYS A 196 3.22 -6.44 -13.03
CA LYS A 196 3.78 -7.19 -14.16
C LYS A 196 5.15 -7.77 -13.85
N LEU A 197 6.03 -6.99 -13.22
CA LEU A 197 7.38 -7.41 -12.84
C LEU A 197 7.36 -8.47 -11.73
N TYR A 198 6.47 -8.31 -10.74
CA TYR A 198 6.36 -9.26 -9.64
C TYR A 198 5.87 -10.62 -10.11
N GLY A 199 4.90 -10.67 -11.02
CA GLY A 199 4.44 -11.88 -11.69
C GLY A 199 3.86 -12.97 -10.79
N LYS A 200 3.71 -12.70 -9.48
CA LYS A 200 3.13 -13.59 -8.48
C LYS A 200 1.86 -13.00 -7.88
N THR A 201 1.16 -13.79 -7.08
CA THR A 201 -0.04 -13.33 -6.38
C THR A 201 0.31 -12.31 -5.29
N MET A 202 -0.35 -11.16 -5.35
CA MET A 202 -0.39 -10.19 -4.26
C MET A 202 -1.66 -10.39 -3.44
N TYR A 203 -1.69 -9.86 -2.23
CA TYR A 203 -2.80 -10.04 -1.30
C TYR A 203 -3.31 -8.70 -0.77
N GLY A 204 -4.62 -8.60 -0.59
CA GLY A 204 -5.27 -7.50 0.10
C GLY A 204 -5.65 -7.93 1.52
N ASP A 205 -5.38 -7.07 2.52
CA ASP A 205 -5.85 -7.31 3.88
C ASP A 205 -7.29 -6.83 4.03
N THR A 206 -8.22 -7.74 4.20
CA THR A 206 -9.66 -7.46 4.30
C THR A 206 -10.10 -7.16 5.74
N THR A 207 -9.25 -7.37 6.72
CA THR A 207 -9.58 -7.19 8.15
C THR A 207 -9.10 -5.86 8.72
N ARG A 208 -8.30 -5.10 7.97
CA ARG A 208 -7.76 -3.81 8.38
C ARG A 208 -8.30 -2.70 7.49
N THR A 209 -8.99 -1.75 8.12
CA THR A 209 -9.50 -0.58 7.39
C THR A 209 -8.41 0.44 7.24
N VAL A 210 -8.07 0.74 6.00
CA VAL A 210 -7.19 1.85 5.62
C VAL A 210 -8.06 3.05 5.26
N ASN A 211 -7.79 4.20 5.84
CA ASN A 211 -8.59 5.40 5.67
C ASN A 211 -7.87 6.42 4.78
N LYS A 212 -8.58 7.02 3.84
CA LYS A 212 -8.09 8.23 3.17
C LYS A 212 -8.32 9.44 4.08
N CYS A 213 -7.22 10.14 4.38
CA CYS A 213 -7.19 11.38 5.15
C CYS A 213 -6.92 12.51 4.16
N GLY A 214 -7.95 12.96 3.47
CA GLY A 214 -7.81 14.01 2.47
C GLY A 214 -8.17 15.39 2.98
N PRO A 215 -8.06 16.43 2.15
CA PRO A 215 -8.72 17.70 2.38
C PRO A 215 -10.21 17.48 2.66
N GLN A 216 -10.83 18.41 3.35
CA GLN A 216 -12.20 18.27 3.86
C GLN A 216 -13.25 17.89 2.78
N GLU A 217 -13.05 18.25 1.55
CA GLU A 217 -13.82 17.88 0.37
C GLU A 217 -13.88 16.35 0.11
N TYR A 218 -12.86 15.59 0.51
CA TYR A 218 -12.88 14.14 0.41
C TYR A 218 -13.53 13.46 1.62
N ILE A 219 -13.53 14.11 2.77
CA ILE A 219 -14.12 13.58 3.99
C ILE A 219 -15.63 13.42 3.83
N GLY A 220 -16.30 14.33 3.13
CA GLY A 220 -17.74 14.26 2.85
C GLY A 220 -18.13 13.08 1.96
N ILE A 221 -17.24 12.66 1.07
CA ILE A 221 -17.49 11.58 0.10
C ILE A 221 -17.10 10.20 0.65
N VAL A 222 -16.01 10.12 1.40
CA VAL A 222 -15.37 8.84 1.72
C VAL A 222 -15.38 8.49 3.21
N GLY A 223 -15.29 9.46 4.09
CA GLY A 223 -14.92 9.19 5.48
C GLY A 223 -15.97 9.44 6.55
N ASN A 224 -16.90 10.34 6.38
CA ASN A 224 -17.73 10.79 7.50
C ASN A 224 -19.24 10.65 7.23
N ARG A 225 -19.73 9.43 7.45
CA ARG A 225 -21.17 9.10 7.35
C ARG A 225 -22.05 9.85 8.34
N SER A 226 -21.47 10.42 9.41
CA SER A 226 -22.21 11.12 10.44
C SER A 226 -22.53 12.58 10.13
N GLN A 227 -21.92 13.18 9.11
CA GLN A 227 -22.11 14.58 8.74
C GLN A 227 -23.01 14.81 7.52
N VAL A 228 -23.41 13.74 6.82
CA VAL A 228 -24.41 13.80 5.75
C VAL A 228 -25.78 13.50 6.41
N ARG A 229 -26.33 14.47 7.07
CA ARG A 229 -27.74 14.55 7.48
C ARG A 229 -28.44 15.65 6.69
#